data_2c8701037910e8a035ac19a978e33fb8
#
_entry.id   2c8701037910e8a035ac19a978e33fb8
#
_cell.length_a   1.000
_cell.length_b   1.000
_cell.length_c   1.000
_cell.angle_alpha   90.00
_cell.angle_beta   90.00
_cell.angle_gamma   90.00
#
_symmetry.space_group_name_H-M   'P 1'
#
loop_
_entity.id
_entity.type
_entity.pdbx_description
1 polymer ?
#
loop_
_entity_poly.entity_id
_entity_poly.type
_entity_poly.pdbx_seq_one_letter_code
_entity_poly.pdbx_strand_id
1 'polypeptide(L)'
;MWIENLPDGRFKFRERYKDPLTGKSFKVSVTVTKNTTHTRKEAQIKLDKKITEILKSIQYGKIKHGIHLKELNDEWLPTYKLEVRANTYSNAESRLRRVMRDIKPDTLIEKITPNYLTNYFNNLLYKQNLKNGTVSHIKQTLNVMFDYAVLHDYLKENPIQKVKIRYRKEDGSAKPRDKFLEEDELKKVLEFEYQAGNPYGRFCEFLYLTGLRYGEAAALTPDDIKGNKAVISGTLIKLPREAAYKQNSTKTTAGMRTITLPQRALEIIEKQRQEFPDSKFLFCTKRKDFIPEVSLNHQLRRAKEKFKINKNVDCHIFRHTHISKLAELGIPLYVIQDHGGHADDKTTNLIYLHKTKKAQQKLDSQWDKL
;
A
#
# COMPACT_ATOMS: atom_id res chain seq x y z
N MET A 1 40.62 37.77 0.52
CA MET A 1 41.05 37.92 1.93
C MET A 1 41.71 39.29 2.13
N TRP A 2 41.47 40.02 3.24
CA TRP A 2 42.17 41.24 3.68
C TRP A 2 42.51 41.13 5.17
N ILE A 3 43.44 41.96 5.64
CA ILE A 3 43.98 41.90 6.99
C ILE A 3 43.59 43.19 7.73
N GLU A 4 43.21 43.06 9.00
CA GLU A 4 42.96 44.12 9.94
C GLU A 4 43.89 43.92 11.16
N ASN A 5 44.66 44.92 11.51
CA ASN A 5 45.51 44.93 12.70
C ASN A 5 44.65 45.23 13.90
N LEU A 6 44.71 44.40 14.92
CA LEU A 6 43.98 44.63 16.17
C LEU A 6 44.83 45.40 17.17
N PRO A 7 44.22 46.20 18.08
CA PRO A 7 44.95 47.01 19.06
C PRO A 7 45.84 46.18 20.01
N ASP A 8 45.53 44.90 20.16
CA ASP A 8 46.27 43.94 21.02
C ASP A 8 47.44 43.25 20.29
N GLY A 9 47.83 43.76 19.10
CA GLY A 9 48.95 43.25 18.31
C GLY A 9 48.62 41.97 17.50
N ARG A 10 47.40 41.48 17.52
CA ARG A 10 46.95 40.33 16.70
C ARG A 10 46.49 40.79 15.31
N PHE A 11 46.45 39.82 14.39
CA PHE A 11 46.04 40.05 13.01
C PHE A 11 44.72 39.34 12.74
N LYS A 12 43.71 40.07 12.25
CA LYS A 12 42.41 39.53 11.87
C LYS A 12 42.28 39.44 10.35
N PHE A 13 42.28 38.20 9.83
CA PHE A 13 42.06 37.94 8.43
C PHE A 13 40.57 37.83 8.16
N ARG A 14 40.07 38.51 7.11
CA ARG A 14 38.66 38.54 6.74
C ARG A 14 38.51 38.18 5.28
N GLU A 15 37.37 37.52 5.00
CA GLU A 15 36.92 37.21 3.64
C GLU A 15 35.45 37.48 3.47
N ARG A 16 35.02 37.80 2.25
CA ARG A 16 33.59 37.97 1.91
C ARG A 16 33.08 36.73 1.25
N TYR A 17 31.85 36.36 1.59
CA TYR A 17 31.07 35.39 0.81
C TYR A 17 29.70 35.99 0.49
N LYS A 18 29.08 35.47 -0.58
CA LYS A 18 27.74 35.84 -1.00
C LYS A 18 26.77 34.76 -0.57
N ASP A 19 25.74 35.16 0.15
CA ASP A 19 24.66 34.26 0.54
C ASP A 19 23.83 33.89 -0.71
N PRO A 20 23.72 32.61 -1.07
CA PRO A 20 23.03 32.19 -2.29
C PRO A 20 21.50 32.41 -2.23
N LEU A 21 20.90 32.51 -1.04
CA LEU A 21 19.44 32.71 -0.88
C LEU A 21 19.07 34.20 -0.96
N THR A 22 19.86 35.06 -0.33
CA THR A 22 19.52 36.50 -0.24
C THR A 22 20.31 37.36 -1.22
N GLY A 23 21.38 36.84 -1.80
CA GLY A 23 22.31 37.59 -2.65
C GLY A 23 23.17 38.60 -1.92
N LYS A 24 23.02 38.76 -0.59
CA LYS A 24 23.77 39.70 0.25
C LYS A 24 25.17 39.19 0.54
N SER A 25 26.13 40.12 0.68
CA SER A 25 27.52 39.82 1.04
C SER A 25 27.73 39.85 2.53
N PHE A 26 28.28 38.80 3.10
CA PHE A 26 28.67 38.70 4.52
C PHE A 26 30.18 38.51 4.64
N LYS A 27 30.70 38.70 5.87
CA LYS A 27 32.13 38.57 6.17
C LYS A 27 32.38 37.47 7.19
N VAL A 28 33.41 36.68 6.95
CA VAL A 28 33.97 35.75 7.94
C VAL A 28 35.36 36.21 8.36
N SER A 29 35.82 35.79 9.53
CA SER A 29 37.13 36.19 10.03
C SER A 29 37.82 35.07 10.82
N VAL A 30 39.15 35.13 10.83
CA VAL A 30 40.06 34.33 11.64
C VAL A 30 41.12 35.23 12.23
N THR A 31 41.39 35.13 13.54
CA THR A 31 42.41 35.91 14.23
C THR A 31 43.63 35.04 14.49
N VAL A 32 44.81 35.57 14.22
CA VAL A 32 46.12 34.93 14.47
C VAL A 32 47.08 35.88 15.20
N THR A 33 48.08 35.35 15.85
CA THR A 33 49.04 36.11 16.64
C THR A 33 50.24 36.65 15.85
N LYS A 34 50.51 36.04 14.67
CA LYS A 34 51.67 36.42 13.83
C LYS A 34 51.20 36.61 12.37
N ASN A 35 51.85 37.53 11.64
CA ASN A 35 51.56 37.79 10.24
C ASN A 35 52.70 37.30 9.34
N THR A 36 52.90 36.01 9.24
CA THR A 36 53.92 35.38 8.37
C THR A 36 53.25 34.76 7.13
N THR A 37 54.05 34.45 6.12
CA THR A 37 53.54 33.78 4.89
C THR A 37 52.83 32.44 5.22
N HIS A 38 53.34 31.71 6.22
CA HIS A 38 52.73 30.47 6.68
C HIS A 38 51.37 30.69 7.34
N THR A 39 51.28 31.66 8.30
CA THR A 39 50.03 31.96 9.00
C THR A 39 48.95 32.56 8.09
N ARG A 40 49.33 33.26 6.99
CA ARG A 40 48.39 33.71 5.97
C ARG A 40 47.77 32.57 5.21
N LYS A 41 48.57 31.52 4.81
CA LYS A 41 48.06 30.31 4.15
C LYS A 41 47.11 29.52 5.07
N GLU A 42 47.47 29.34 6.33
CA GLU A 42 46.60 28.69 7.32
C GLU A 42 45.29 29.47 7.54
N ALA A 43 45.35 30.81 7.64
CA ALA A 43 44.18 31.64 7.78
C ALA A 43 43.25 31.54 6.58
N GLN A 44 43.79 31.50 5.35
CA GLN A 44 42.99 31.29 4.14
C GLN A 44 42.27 29.90 4.17
N ILE A 45 42.97 28.82 4.48
CA ILE A 45 42.39 27.50 4.59
C ILE A 45 41.24 27.47 5.63
N LYS A 46 41.44 28.13 6.76
CA LYS A 46 40.40 28.23 7.81
C LYS A 46 39.22 29.11 7.38
N LEU A 47 39.43 30.18 6.64
CA LEU A 47 38.37 31.01 6.08
C LEU A 47 37.55 30.24 5.03
N ASP A 48 38.23 29.58 4.09
CA ASP A 48 37.58 28.75 3.06
C ASP A 48 36.75 27.63 3.68
N LYS A 49 37.27 26.96 4.72
CA LYS A 49 36.54 25.94 5.47
C LYS A 49 35.29 26.53 6.12
N LYS A 50 35.41 27.69 6.81
CA LYS A 50 34.26 28.36 7.42
C LYS A 50 33.21 28.80 6.38
N ILE A 51 33.63 29.35 5.24
CA ILE A 51 32.72 29.74 4.17
C ILE A 51 32.00 28.49 3.63
N THR A 52 32.75 27.42 3.38
CA THR A 52 32.17 26.15 2.89
C THR A 52 31.15 25.58 3.90
N GLU A 53 31.43 25.62 5.20
CA GLU A 53 30.51 25.15 6.23
C GLU A 53 29.24 26.03 6.29
N ILE A 54 29.39 27.37 6.19
CA ILE A 54 28.27 28.30 6.16
C ILE A 54 27.42 28.10 4.89
N LEU A 55 28.05 28.01 3.73
CA LEU A 55 27.33 27.79 2.47
C LEU A 55 26.59 26.42 2.47
N LYS A 56 27.20 25.39 3.01
CA LYS A 56 26.53 24.09 3.21
C LYS A 56 25.34 24.21 4.17
N SER A 57 25.48 24.97 5.27
CA SER A 57 24.36 25.17 6.22
C SER A 57 23.21 26.00 5.64
N ILE A 58 23.50 26.90 4.72
CA ILE A 58 22.50 27.70 4.00
C ILE A 58 21.80 26.83 2.94
N GLN A 59 22.57 25.99 2.24
CA GLN A 59 22.04 25.15 1.16
C GLN A 59 21.20 23.96 1.66
N TYR A 60 21.52 23.42 2.85
CA TYR A 60 20.89 22.21 3.39
C TYR A 60 20.09 22.45 4.68
N GLY A 61 19.93 23.72 5.15
CA GLY A 61 19.34 24.03 6.45
C GLY A 61 20.23 23.56 7.63
N LYS A 62 19.88 23.94 8.84
CA LYS A 62 20.48 23.37 10.06
C LYS A 62 19.75 22.07 10.36
N ILE A 63 20.41 20.93 10.18
CA ILE A 63 19.85 19.64 10.58
C ILE A 63 19.53 19.68 12.07
N LYS A 64 18.27 19.41 12.41
CA LYS A 64 17.84 19.25 13.79
C LYS A 64 18.24 17.86 14.27
N HIS A 65 19.17 17.82 15.21
CA HIS A 65 19.64 16.58 15.82
C HIS A 65 18.80 16.17 17.03
N GLY A 66 18.86 14.88 17.38
CA GLY A 66 18.24 14.37 18.60
C GLY A 66 16.77 13.98 18.46
N ILE A 67 16.23 13.91 17.24
CA ILE A 67 14.84 13.50 17.01
C ILE A 67 14.73 11.96 17.19
N HIS A 68 13.78 11.55 18.01
CA HIS A 68 13.47 10.14 18.22
C HIS A 68 12.47 9.59 17.18
N LEU A 69 12.50 8.29 16.94
CA LEU A 69 11.61 7.61 15.99
C LEU A 69 10.12 7.85 16.33
N LYS A 70 9.78 7.89 17.61
CA LYS A 70 8.42 8.21 18.07
C LYS A 70 8.02 9.64 17.72
N GLU A 71 8.89 10.61 17.97
CA GLU A 71 8.63 12.03 17.67
C GLU A 71 8.39 12.22 16.17
N LEU A 72 9.24 11.64 15.33
CA LEU A 72 9.05 11.65 13.88
C LEU A 72 7.71 11.01 13.47
N ASN A 73 7.34 9.89 14.07
CA ASN A 73 6.07 9.23 13.78
C ASN A 73 4.87 10.09 14.19
N ASP A 74 4.92 10.68 15.39
CA ASP A 74 3.82 11.46 15.96
C ASP A 74 3.60 12.77 15.21
N GLU A 75 4.65 13.31 14.58
CA GLU A 75 4.59 14.51 13.74
C GLU A 75 4.14 14.17 12.30
N TRP A 76 4.70 13.11 11.70
CA TRP A 76 4.42 12.71 10.33
C TRP A 76 3.02 12.11 10.15
N LEU A 77 2.58 11.25 11.06
CA LEU A 77 1.38 10.45 10.88
C LEU A 77 0.09 11.28 10.72
N PRO A 78 -0.13 12.39 11.47
CA PRO A 78 -1.26 13.29 11.26
C PRO A 78 -1.26 13.96 9.88
N THR A 79 -0.09 14.42 9.41
CA THR A 79 0.07 15.00 8.06
C THR A 79 -0.24 13.98 6.99
N TYR A 80 0.33 12.78 7.10
CA TYR A 80 0.08 11.69 6.17
C TYR A 80 -1.39 11.28 6.09
N LYS A 81 -2.14 11.41 7.20
CA LYS A 81 -3.59 11.16 7.22
C LYS A 81 -4.36 12.08 6.28
N LEU A 82 -3.91 13.32 6.10
CA LEU A 82 -4.54 14.29 5.19
C LEU A 82 -4.23 14.02 3.72
N GLU A 83 -3.09 13.38 3.44
CA GLU A 83 -2.60 13.14 2.08
C GLU A 83 -3.13 11.85 1.45
N VAL A 84 -3.53 10.88 2.27
CA VAL A 84 -3.86 9.54 1.78
C VAL A 84 -5.26 9.08 2.16
N ARG A 85 -5.75 8.06 1.46
CA ARG A 85 -7.03 7.43 1.78
C ARG A 85 -7.01 6.73 3.13
N ALA A 86 -8.16 6.70 3.80
CA ALA A 86 -8.35 6.13 5.13
C ALA A 86 -7.73 4.71 5.30
N ASN A 87 -7.94 3.81 4.35
CA ASN A 87 -7.35 2.47 4.38
C ASN A 87 -5.81 2.48 4.24
N THR A 88 -5.26 3.39 3.44
CA THR A 88 -3.80 3.55 3.30
C THR A 88 -3.19 4.03 4.60
N TYR A 89 -3.82 5.03 5.24
CA TYR A 89 -3.45 5.51 6.56
C TYR A 89 -3.49 4.40 7.62
N SER A 90 -4.62 3.69 7.76
CA SER A 90 -4.79 2.60 8.73
C SER A 90 -3.76 1.49 8.57
N ASN A 91 -3.43 1.14 7.31
CA ASN A 91 -2.38 0.18 7.02
C ASN A 91 -0.98 0.69 7.40
N ALA A 92 -0.67 1.96 7.13
CA ALA A 92 0.59 2.59 7.52
C ALA A 92 0.74 2.62 9.04
N GLU A 93 -0.30 3.07 9.75
CA GLU A 93 -0.34 3.08 11.22
C GLU A 93 -0.11 1.69 11.81
N SER A 94 -0.76 0.66 11.26
CA SER A 94 -0.57 -0.72 11.72
C SER A 94 0.86 -1.23 11.51
N ARG A 95 1.49 -0.88 10.38
CA ARG A 95 2.89 -1.22 10.10
C ARG A 95 3.84 -0.49 11.04
N LEU A 96 3.59 0.79 11.30
CA LEU A 96 4.42 1.59 12.21
C LEU A 96 4.30 1.13 13.66
N ARG A 97 3.13 0.69 14.12
CA ARG A 97 3.00 0.05 15.43
C ARG A 97 3.92 -1.17 15.59
N ARG A 98 4.09 -1.98 14.52
CA ARG A 98 5.08 -3.06 14.51
C ARG A 98 6.51 -2.52 14.57
N VAL A 99 6.83 -1.55 13.72
CA VAL A 99 8.16 -0.93 13.66
C VAL A 99 8.55 -0.36 15.03
N MET A 100 7.64 0.38 15.69
CA MET A 100 7.86 0.94 17.02
C MET A 100 8.12 -0.13 18.09
N ARG A 101 7.45 -1.27 17.99
CA ARG A 101 7.70 -2.40 18.90
C ARG A 101 9.08 -3.03 18.65
N ASP A 102 9.48 -3.16 17.39
CA ASP A 102 10.68 -3.88 16.96
C ASP A 102 11.98 -3.03 17.07
N ILE A 103 11.89 -1.72 16.81
CA ILE A 103 13.04 -0.77 16.76
C ILE A 103 13.12 0.12 18.03
N LYS A 104 12.24 0.05 18.96
CA LYS A 104 12.07 0.92 20.13
C LYS A 104 11.80 2.40 19.78
N PRO A 105 10.79 3.01 20.42
CA PRO A 105 10.34 4.38 20.14
C PRO A 105 11.41 5.45 20.36
N ASP A 106 12.28 5.24 21.36
CA ASP A 106 13.31 6.21 21.79
C ASP A 106 14.61 6.11 20.94
N THR A 107 14.58 5.36 19.84
CA THR A 107 15.73 5.28 18.94
C THR A 107 15.91 6.60 18.21
N LEU A 108 17.09 7.21 18.27
CA LEU A 108 17.43 8.40 17.47
C LEU A 108 17.43 8.05 15.99
N ILE A 109 16.68 8.83 15.18
CA ILE A 109 16.55 8.54 13.73
C ILE A 109 17.88 8.61 12.99
N GLU A 110 18.81 9.47 13.43
CA GLU A 110 20.18 9.56 12.89
C GLU A 110 21.03 8.32 13.13
N LYS A 111 20.66 7.46 14.08
CA LYS A 111 21.31 6.17 14.34
C LYS A 111 20.69 5.01 13.54
N ILE A 112 19.58 5.26 12.88
CA ILE A 112 18.92 4.28 12.00
C ILE A 112 19.63 4.28 10.64
N THR A 113 20.76 3.58 10.58
CA THR A 113 21.59 3.50 9.37
C THR A 113 21.02 2.52 8.34
N PRO A 114 21.44 2.59 7.06
CA PRO A 114 21.07 1.58 6.04
C PRO A 114 21.42 0.14 6.47
N ASN A 115 22.55 -0.06 7.16
CA ASN A 115 22.93 -1.37 7.67
C ASN A 115 21.99 -1.86 8.78
N TYR A 116 21.63 -0.97 9.72
CA TYR A 116 20.63 -1.28 10.75
C TYR A 116 19.31 -1.74 10.14
N LEU A 117 18.79 -0.99 9.15
CA LEU A 117 17.55 -1.31 8.45
C LEU A 117 17.65 -2.60 7.64
N THR A 118 18.79 -2.86 6.99
CA THR A 118 19.03 -4.12 6.28
C THR A 118 18.93 -5.31 7.22
N ASN A 119 19.54 -5.20 8.40
CA ASN A 119 19.46 -6.25 9.43
C ASN A 119 18.03 -6.41 9.97
N TYR A 120 17.32 -5.31 10.19
CA TYR A 120 15.91 -5.32 10.59
C TYR A 120 15.02 -6.05 9.57
N PHE A 121 15.10 -5.71 8.28
CA PHE A 121 14.32 -6.38 7.25
C PHE A 121 14.70 -7.86 7.06
N ASN A 122 15.98 -8.20 7.18
CA ASN A 122 16.42 -9.59 7.17
C ASN A 122 15.87 -10.37 8.37
N ASN A 123 15.79 -9.75 9.55
CA ASN A 123 15.16 -10.34 10.72
C ASN A 123 13.66 -10.62 10.46
N LEU A 124 12.92 -9.65 9.90
CA LEU A 124 11.51 -9.82 9.54
C LEU A 124 11.31 -10.98 8.56
N LEU A 125 12.17 -11.08 7.53
CA LEU A 125 12.05 -12.12 6.50
C LEU A 125 12.44 -13.51 7.03
N TYR A 126 13.62 -13.62 7.65
CA TYR A 126 14.26 -14.91 7.89
C TYR A 126 14.06 -15.44 9.31
N LYS A 127 13.96 -14.56 10.33
CA LYS A 127 13.71 -14.98 11.72
C LYS A 127 12.23 -14.95 12.08
N GLN A 128 11.52 -13.87 11.73
CA GLN A 128 10.07 -13.74 12.00
C GLN A 128 9.19 -14.37 10.91
N ASN A 129 9.79 -14.88 9.85
CA ASN A 129 9.12 -15.58 8.73
C ASN A 129 7.99 -14.79 8.05
N LEU A 130 8.12 -13.46 7.95
CA LEU A 130 7.15 -12.62 7.27
C LEU A 130 7.22 -12.81 5.74
N LYS A 131 6.08 -12.67 5.06
CA LYS A 131 6.02 -12.71 3.59
C LYS A 131 6.78 -11.52 2.96
N ASN A 132 7.37 -11.73 1.78
CA ASN A 132 8.08 -10.71 1.01
C ASN A 132 7.25 -9.43 0.83
N GLY A 133 5.97 -9.56 0.45
CA GLY A 133 5.05 -8.43 0.28
C GLY A 133 4.84 -7.62 1.57
N THR A 134 4.73 -8.29 2.73
CA THR A 134 4.59 -7.60 4.02
C THR A 134 5.82 -6.75 4.32
N VAL A 135 7.02 -7.32 4.14
CA VAL A 135 8.28 -6.59 4.39
C VAL A 135 8.46 -5.44 3.39
N SER A 136 8.10 -5.65 2.12
CA SER A 136 8.10 -4.60 1.10
C SER A 136 7.19 -3.42 1.48
N HIS A 137 6.00 -3.69 1.98
CA HIS A 137 5.08 -2.64 2.43
C HIS A 137 5.58 -1.90 3.68
N ILE A 138 6.24 -2.58 4.63
CA ILE A 138 6.89 -1.91 5.77
C ILE A 138 8.01 -0.98 5.27
N LYS A 139 8.84 -1.47 4.33
CA LYS A 139 9.90 -0.65 3.70
C LYS A 139 9.31 0.59 3.03
N GLN A 140 8.24 0.46 2.25
CA GLN A 140 7.57 1.58 1.59
C GLN A 140 7.04 2.60 2.60
N THR A 141 6.40 2.14 3.69
CA THR A 141 5.90 3.04 4.73
C THR A 141 7.04 3.82 5.41
N LEU A 142 8.12 3.13 5.77
CA LEU A 142 9.32 3.77 6.32
C LEU A 142 9.98 4.72 5.34
N ASN A 143 9.99 4.39 4.03
CA ASN A 143 10.55 5.28 3.02
C ASN A 143 9.85 6.63 3.02
N VAL A 144 8.52 6.66 2.98
CA VAL A 144 7.74 7.91 2.99
C VAL A 144 7.96 8.69 4.29
N MET A 145 8.02 8.02 5.44
CA MET A 145 8.28 8.68 6.72
C MET A 145 9.70 9.28 6.79
N PHE A 146 10.71 8.59 6.27
CA PHE A 146 12.08 9.13 6.23
C PHE A 146 12.27 10.19 5.15
N ASP A 147 11.51 10.17 4.05
CA ASP A 147 11.47 11.27 3.08
C ASP A 147 10.92 12.55 3.73
N TYR A 148 9.89 12.43 4.59
CA TYR A 148 9.42 13.54 5.43
C TYR A 148 10.52 14.05 6.36
N ALA A 149 11.28 13.17 7.01
CA ALA A 149 12.38 13.57 7.88
C ALA A 149 13.49 14.35 7.13
N VAL A 150 13.73 14.00 5.87
CA VAL A 150 14.67 14.75 5.02
C VAL A 150 14.08 16.11 4.63
N LEU A 151 12.81 16.17 4.27
CA LEU A 151 12.11 17.41 3.91
C LEU A 151 12.09 18.43 5.05
N HIS A 152 12.04 17.95 6.30
CA HIS A 152 12.01 18.80 7.52
C HIS A 152 13.38 19.01 8.17
N ASP A 153 14.46 18.73 7.45
CA ASP A 153 15.85 18.89 7.92
C ASP A 153 16.20 18.07 9.19
N TYR A 154 15.53 16.93 9.40
CA TYR A 154 15.86 15.99 10.49
C TYR A 154 16.96 15.01 10.08
N LEU A 155 17.08 14.73 8.79
CA LEU A 155 18.10 13.89 8.20
C LEU A 155 18.65 14.51 6.91
N LYS A 156 19.93 14.24 6.60
CA LYS A 156 20.56 14.62 5.32
C LYS A 156 20.04 13.82 4.14
N GLU A 157 19.80 12.55 4.38
CA GLU A 157 19.40 11.58 3.36
C GLU A 157 18.51 10.50 3.96
N ASN A 158 17.63 9.95 3.15
CA ASN A 158 16.76 8.86 3.57
C ASN A 158 17.57 7.54 3.61
N PRO A 159 17.74 6.92 4.79
CA PRO A 159 18.53 5.70 4.92
C PRO A 159 17.92 4.51 4.18
N ILE A 160 16.59 4.51 3.93
CA ILE A 160 15.88 3.44 3.22
C ILE A 160 16.33 3.31 1.77
N GLN A 161 16.71 4.39 1.12
CA GLN A 161 17.09 4.39 -0.29
C GLN A 161 18.33 3.50 -0.58
N LYS A 162 19.23 3.40 0.40
CA LYS A 162 20.43 2.56 0.30
C LYS A 162 20.23 1.12 0.77
N VAL A 163 19.03 0.76 1.25
CA VAL A 163 18.73 -0.59 1.76
C VAL A 163 18.44 -1.55 0.59
N LYS A 164 19.24 -2.58 0.48
CA LYS A 164 19.06 -3.70 -0.46
C LYS A 164 18.56 -4.94 0.28
N ILE A 165 17.30 -5.33 0.04
CA ILE A 165 16.69 -6.52 0.65
C ILE A 165 16.85 -7.69 -0.32
N ARG A 166 17.39 -8.80 0.18
CA ARG A 166 17.34 -10.09 -0.52
C ARG A 166 16.05 -10.80 -0.13
N TYR A 167 15.01 -10.60 -0.92
CA TYR A 167 13.75 -11.30 -0.71
C TYR A 167 13.92 -12.81 -0.87
N ARG A 168 13.14 -13.58 -0.12
CA ARG A 168 13.13 -15.03 -0.26
C ARG A 168 12.68 -15.41 -1.68
N LYS A 169 13.31 -16.41 -2.26
CA LYS A 169 12.75 -17.04 -3.47
C LYS A 169 11.42 -17.66 -3.04
N GLU A 170 10.33 -17.16 -3.59
CA GLU A 170 9.05 -17.82 -3.45
C GLU A 170 9.10 -19.03 -4.36
N ASP A 171 9.00 -20.23 -3.78
CA ASP A 171 8.91 -21.47 -4.55
C ASP A 171 7.62 -21.43 -5.35
N GLY A 172 7.76 -21.08 -6.62
CA GLY A 172 6.69 -20.94 -7.60
C GLY A 172 5.73 -19.79 -7.25
N SER A 173 5.68 -18.74 -8.06
CA SER A 173 4.48 -17.89 -8.12
C SER A 173 3.29 -18.84 -8.22
N ALA A 174 2.29 -18.69 -7.33
CA ALA A 174 1.06 -19.50 -7.37
C ALA A 174 0.63 -19.63 -8.83
N LYS A 175 0.61 -20.86 -9.33
CA LYS A 175 0.31 -21.10 -10.75
C LYS A 175 -0.98 -20.35 -11.03
N PRO A 176 -1.16 -19.68 -12.17
CA PRO A 176 -2.37 -18.92 -12.43
C PRO A 176 -3.65 -19.71 -12.15
N ARG A 177 -3.65 -21.02 -12.42
CA ARG A 177 -4.77 -21.95 -12.11
C ARG A 177 -5.10 -22.06 -10.61
N ASP A 178 -4.18 -21.67 -9.72
CA ASP A 178 -4.41 -21.71 -8.29
C ASP A 178 -5.13 -20.45 -7.78
N LYS A 179 -5.40 -19.50 -8.69
CA LYS A 179 -6.07 -18.23 -8.38
C LYS A 179 -7.58 -18.25 -8.53
N PHE A 180 -8.17 -19.29 -9.11
CA PHE A 180 -9.62 -19.41 -9.27
C PHE A 180 -10.10 -20.82 -8.91
N LEU A 181 -11.39 -20.95 -8.62
CA LEU A 181 -12.03 -22.23 -8.34
C LEU A 181 -12.49 -22.91 -9.65
N GLU A 182 -12.24 -24.19 -9.77
CA GLU A 182 -12.90 -25.02 -10.78
C GLU A 182 -14.38 -25.19 -10.41
N GLU A 183 -15.19 -25.62 -11.36
CA GLU A 183 -16.66 -25.68 -11.21
C GLU A 183 -17.12 -26.55 -10.03
N ASP A 184 -16.47 -27.69 -9.81
CA ASP A 184 -16.73 -28.58 -8.68
C ASP A 184 -16.28 -28.01 -7.34
N GLU A 185 -15.14 -27.30 -7.31
CA GLU A 185 -14.66 -26.59 -6.12
C GLU A 185 -15.59 -25.42 -5.76
N LEU A 186 -16.00 -24.63 -6.76
CA LEU A 186 -16.94 -23.52 -6.59
C LEU A 186 -18.27 -24.01 -6.00
N LYS A 187 -18.83 -25.09 -6.56
CA LYS A 187 -20.09 -25.69 -6.08
C LYS A 187 -19.97 -26.09 -4.62
N LYS A 188 -18.93 -26.82 -4.24
CA LYS A 188 -18.67 -27.25 -2.86
C LYS A 188 -18.54 -26.08 -1.90
N VAL A 189 -17.81 -25.02 -2.29
CA VAL A 189 -17.63 -23.83 -1.44
C VAL A 189 -18.96 -23.10 -1.27
N LEU A 190 -19.74 -22.90 -2.33
CA LEU A 190 -21.05 -22.23 -2.24
C LEU A 190 -22.03 -23.06 -1.41
N GLU A 191 -22.14 -24.38 -1.60
CA GLU A 191 -22.97 -25.25 -0.79
C GLU A 191 -22.61 -25.17 0.71
N PHE A 192 -21.33 -25.14 1.04
CA PHE A 192 -20.86 -24.98 2.42
C PHE A 192 -21.32 -23.66 3.02
N GLU A 193 -21.15 -22.55 2.28
CA GLU A 193 -21.56 -21.23 2.76
C GLU A 193 -23.08 -21.10 2.92
N TYR A 194 -23.86 -21.74 2.06
CA TYR A 194 -25.32 -21.82 2.20
C TYR A 194 -25.77 -22.66 3.40
N GLN A 195 -25.12 -23.81 3.63
CA GLN A 195 -25.42 -24.71 4.78
C GLN A 195 -25.09 -24.07 6.13
N ALA A 196 -24.12 -23.14 6.17
CA ALA A 196 -23.77 -22.43 7.39
C ALA A 196 -24.91 -21.54 7.94
N GLY A 197 -26.02 -21.40 7.18
CA GLY A 197 -27.24 -20.69 7.63
C GLY A 197 -27.04 -19.19 7.88
N ASN A 198 -26.02 -18.62 7.27
CA ASN A 198 -25.64 -17.21 7.41
C ASN A 198 -25.78 -16.49 6.05
N PRO A 199 -25.74 -15.17 6.00
CA PRO A 199 -25.87 -14.41 4.76
C PRO A 199 -24.69 -14.56 3.81
N TYR A 200 -23.65 -15.32 4.18
CA TYR A 200 -22.41 -15.45 3.39
C TYR A 200 -22.62 -16.19 2.08
N GLY A 201 -23.46 -17.24 2.06
CA GLY A 201 -23.73 -18.01 0.84
C GLY A 201 -24.24 -17.14 -0.31
N ARG A 202 -25.28 -16.33 -0.05
CA ARG A 202 -25.81 -15.37 -1.04
C ARG A 202 -24.77 -14.34 -1.47
N PHE A 203 -23.96 -13.85 -0.53
CA PHE A 203 -22.93 -12.86 -0.83
C PHE A 203 -21.79 -13.47 -1.67
N CYS A 204 -21.34 -14.68 -1.35
CA CYS A 204 -20.33 -15.41 -2.13
C CYS A 204 -20.80 -15.69 -3.57
N GLU A 205 -22.05 -16.19 -3.71
CA GLU A 205 -22.64 -16.43 -5.03
C GLU A 205 -22.78 -15.13 -5.83
N PHE A 206 -23.20 -14.04 -5.19
CA PHE A 206 -23.28 -12.72 -5.81
C PHE A 206 -21.92 -12.20 -6.28
N LEU A 207 -20.85 -12.36 -5.46
CA LEU A 207 -19.48 -12.02 -5.85
C LEU A 207 -19.02 -12.82 -7.08
N TYR A 208 -19.36 -14.10 -7.15
CA TYR A 208 -19.06 -14.92 -8.32
C TYR A 208 -19.85 -14.49 -9.56
N LEU A 209 -21.14 -14.25 -9.43
CA LEU A 209 -22.03 -13.89 -10.55
C LEU A 209 -21.70 -12.52 -11.15
N THR A 210 -21.18 -11.60 -10.35
CA THR A 210 -20.94 -10.20 -10.76
C THR A 210 -19.48 -9.86 -10.98
N GLY A 211 -18.56 -10.64 -10.43
CA GLY A 211 -17.12 -10.34 -10.46
C GLY A 211 -16.71 -9.09 -9.71
N LEU A 212 -17.57 -8.53 -8.86
CA LEU A 212 -17.27 -7.34 -8.06
C LEU A 212 -16.16 -7.60 -7.04
N ARG A 213 -15.39 -6.54 -6.70
CA ARG A 213 -14.51 -6.61 -5.53
C ARG A 213 -15.35 -6.70 -4.26
N TYR A 214 -14.83 -7.38 -3.23
CA TYR A 214 -15.52 -7.46 -1.93
C TYR A 214 -16.01 -6.08 -1.46
N GLY A 215 -15.15 -5.06 -1.44
CA GLY A 215 -15.51 -3.72 -0.95
C GLY A 215 -16.56 -3.02 -1.81
N GLU A 216 -16.61 -3.29 -3.11
CA GLU A 216 -17.66 -2.77 -4.03
C GLU A 216 -19.00 -3.43 -3.71
N ALA A 217 -19.04 -4.76 -3.63
CA ALA A 217 -20.28 -5.49 -3.36
C ALA A 217 -20.80 -5.25 -1.93
N ALA A 218 -19.92 -5.18 -0.93
CA ALA A 218 -20.29 -4.89 0.47
C ALA A 218 -20.78 -3.45 0.68
N ALA A 219 -20.44 -2.53 -0.23
CA ALA A 219 -20.90 -1.15 -0.19
C ALA A 219 -22.23 -0.91 -0.93
N LEU A 220 -22.75 -1.90 -1.66
CA LEU A 220 -24.01 -1.75 -2.37
C LEU A 220 -25.16 -1.48 -1.40
N THR A 221 -25.97 -0.50 -1.76
CA THR A 221 -27.23 -0.18 -1.09
C THR A 221 -28.41 -0.62 -1.98
N PRO A 222 -29.62 -0.75 -1.46
CA PRO A 222 -30.79 -1.01 -2.29
C PRO A 222 -30.97 -0.03 -3.46
N ASP A 223 -30.59 1.24 -3.27
CA ASP A 223 -30.72 2.31 -4.28
C ASP A 223 -29.73 2.19 -5.44
N ASP A 224 -28.64 1.43 -5.25
CA ASP A 224 -27.67 1.18 -6.31
C ASP A 224 -28.20 0.19 -7.38
N ILE A 225 -29.32 -0.47 -7.12
CA ILE A 225 -29.93 -1.46 -8.04
C ILE A 225 -31.08 -0.81 -8.81
N LYS A 226 -30.91 -0.69 -10.12
CA LYS A 226 -31.87 -0.08 -11.04
C LYS A 226 -32.27 -1.08 -12.12
N GLY A 227 -33.46 -1.71 -11.93
CA GLY A 227 -33.90 -2.80 -12.79
C GLY A 227 -32.91 -3.96 -12.78
N ASN A 228 -32.38 -4.33 -13.92
CA ASN A 228 -31.38 -5.39 -14.06
C ASN A 228 -29.93 -4.87 -14.04
N LYS A 229 -29.69 -3.66 -13.51
CA LYS A 229 -28.36 -3.04 -13.46
C LYS A 229 -27.96 -2.69 -12.04
N ALA A 230 -26.67 -2.83 -11.73
CA ALA A 230 -26.05 -2.33 -10.51
C ALA A 230 -25.10 -1.16 -10.83
N VAL A 231 -25.24 -0.05 -10.12
CA VAL A 231 -24.38 1.13 -10.22
C VAL A 231 -23.26 0.99 -9.16
N ILE A 232 -22.05 0.80 -9.61
CA ILE A 232 -20.88 0.68 -8.74
C ILE A 232 -20.26 2.08 -8.61
N SER A 233 -20.50 2.74 -7.48
CA SER A 233 -20.11 4.13 -7.23
C SER A 233 -19.14 4.30 -6.05
N GLY A 234 -18.80 3.21 -5.34
CA GLY A 234 -17.97 3.32 -4.16
C GLY A 234 -17.46 1.99 -3.62
N THR A 235 -16.82 2.07 -2.49
CA THR A 235 -16.30 0.93 -1.74
C THR A 235 -16.61 1.07 -0.26
N LEU A 236 -16.76 -0.05 0.43
CA LEU A 236 -16.95 -0.07 1.88
C LEU A 236 -15.66 0.33 2.60
N ILE A 237 -15.80 1.28 3.51
CA ILE A 237 -14.73 1.66 4.44
C ILE A 237 -15.19 1.31 5.85
N LYS A 238 -14.30 0.63 6.58
CA LYS A 238 -14.47 0.33 8.00
C LYS A 238 -13.17 0.65 8.72
N LEU A 239 -13.17 1.76 9.45
CA LEU A 239 -12.07 2.14 10.33
C LEU A 239 -12.30 1.59 11.74
N PRO A 240 -11.23 1.39 12.53
CA PRO A 240 -11.35 1.01 13.92
C PRO A 240 -12.22 2.01 14.70
N ARG A 241 -13.17 1.50 15.49
CA ARG A 241 -14.11 2.30 16.34
C ARG A 241 -15.08 3.21 15.59
N GLU A 242 -15.14 3.18 14.26
CA GLU A 242 -16.09 3.94 13.44
C GLU A 242 -17.17 3.02 12.87
N ALA A 243 -18.35 3.54 12.54
CA ALA A 243 -19.34 2.82 11.76
C ALA A 243 -18.84 2.59 10.33
N ALA A 244 -19.24 1.49 9.70
CA ALA A 244 -18.94 1.28 8.30
C ALA A 244 -19.73 2.26 7.41
N TYR A 245 -19.08 2.75 6.37
CA TYR A 245 -19.72 3.66 5.40
C TYR A 245 -19.25 3.38 3.97
N LYS A 246 -20.10 3.76 3.02
CA LYS A 246 -19.75 3.77 1.59
C LYS A 246 -18.96 5.02 1.28
N GLN A 247 -17.73 4.87 0.82
CA GLN A 247 -16.94 5.95 0.27
C GLN A 247 -17.28 6.08 -1.23
N ASN A 248 -17.91 7.17 -1.62
CA ASN A 248 -18.32 7.47 -2.99
C ASN A 248 -17.13 7.86 -3.90
N SER A 249 -16.03 7.12 -3.80
CA SER A 249 -14.93 7.22 -4.74
C SER A 249 -14.29 5.85 -4.88
N THR A 250 -14.22 5.38 -6.10
CA THR A 250 -13.42 4.21 -6.42
C THR A 250 -11.93 4.60 -6.52
N LYS A 251 -11.04 3.60 -6.45
CA LYS A 251 -9.57 3.81 -6.49
C LYS A 251 -9.11 4.46 -7.80
N THR A 252 -9.93 4.36 -8.85
CA THR A 252 -9.70 4.89 -10.20
C THR A 252 -11.04 5.30 -10.82
N THR A 253 -11.03 6.20 -11.79
CA THR A 253 -12.21 6.55 -12.62
C THR A 253 -12.85 5.31 -13.26
N ALA A 254 -12.07 4.32 -13.65
CA ALA A 254 -12.53 3.03 -14.16
C ALA A 254 -13.33 2.17 -13.15
N GLY A 255 -13.28 2.53 -11.87
CA GLY A 255 -14.04 1.85 -10.82
C GLY A 255 -15.51 2.28 -10.74
N MET A 256 -15.88 3.46 -11.27
CA MET A 256 -17.28 3.91 -11.38
C MET A 256 -17.87 3.36 -12.67
N ARG A 257 -18.76 2.40 -12.54
CA ARG A 257 -19.34 1.70 -13.70
C ARG A 257 -20.72 1.16 -13.37
N THR A 258 -21.48 0.86 -14.41
CA THR A 258 -22.76 0.15 -14.30
C THR A 258 -22.57 -1.24 -14.90
N ILE A 259 -22.94 -2.28 -14.16
CA ILE A 259 -22.91 -3.66 -14.63
C ILE A 259 -24.32 -4.21 -14.79
N THR A 260 -24.52 -5.07 -15.79
CA THR A 260 -25.76 -5.84 -15.94
C THR A 260 -25.72 -7.06 -15.04
N LEU A 261 -26.81 -7.28 -14.33
CA LEU A 261 -26.96 -8.41 -13.40
C LEU A 261 -27.64 -9.59 -14.09
N PRO A 262 -27.10 -10.80 -13.97
CA PRO A 262 -27.78 -12.01 -14.43
C PRO A 262 -29.02 -12.28 -13.56
N GLN A 263 -30.00 -13.02 -14.10
CA GLN A 263 -31.27 -13.31 -13.42
C GLN A 263 -31.07 -13.90 -12.02
N ARG A 264 -30.11 -14.80 -11.86
CA ARG A 264 -29.80 -15.39 -10.56
C ARG A 264 -29.30 -14.36 -9.52
N ALA A 265 -28.58 -13.33 -9.94
CA ALA A 265 -28.16 -12.25 -9.04
C ALA A 265 -29.37 -11.40 -8.60
N LEU A 266 -30.35 -11.17 -9.49
CA LEU A 266 -31.58 -10.47 -9.15
C LEU A 266 -32.42 -11.27 -8.13
N GLU A 267 -32.53 -12.58 -8.27
CA GLU A 267 -33.20 -13.45 -7.29
C GLU A 267 -32.54 -13.37 -5.90
N ILE A 268 -31.20 -13.33 -5.85
CA ILE A 268 -30.45 -13.17 -4.61
C ILE A 268 -30.76 -11.82 -3.98
N ILE A 269 -30.76 -10.76 -4.76
CA ILE A 269 -31.09 -9.40 -4.31
C ILE A 269 -32.51 -9.35 -3.74
N GLU A 270 -33.48 -9.91 -4.45
CA GLU A 270 -34.86 -9.91 -4.00
C GLU A 270 -35.04 -10.63 -2.66
N LYS A 271 -34.46 -11.84 -2.51
CA LYS A 271 -34.44 -12.56 -1.24
C LYS A 271 -33.76 -11.76 -0.13
N GLN A 272 -32.70 -11.02 -0.46
CA GLN A 272 -31.98 -10.21 0.51
C GLN A 272 -32.82 -9.01 0.98
N ARG A 273 -33.54 -8.36 0.07
CA ARG A 273 -34.45 -7.25 0.38
C ARG A 273 -35.64 -7.71 1.23
N GLN A 274 -36.22 -8.87 0.91
CA GLN A 274 -37.32 -9.45 1.69
C GLN A 274 -36.91 -9.79 3.12
N GLU A 275 -35.72 -10.35 3.30
CA GLU A 275 -35.22 -10.73 4.65
C GLU A 275 -34.74 -9.53 5.48
N PHE A 276 -34.20 -8.49 4.80
CA PHE A 276 -33.61 -7.31 5.47
C PHE A 276 -34.08 -6.00 4.82
N PRO A 277 -35.38 -5.66 4.87
CA PRO A 277 -35.95 -4.52 4.13
C PRO A 277 -35.36 -3.17 4.53
N ASP A 278 -34.99 -2.99 5.81
CA ASP A 278 -34.49 -1.71 6.36
C ASP A 278 -32.97 -1.69 6.51
N SER A 279 -32.25 -2.56 5.82
CA SER A 279 -30.79 -2.57 5.90
C SER A 279 -30.19 -1.47 5.06
N LYS A 280 -29.19 -0.77 5.63
CA LYS A 280 -28.39 0.23 4.92
C LYS A 280 -27.62 -0.36 3.74
N PHE A 281 -27.06 -1.56 3.92
CA PHE A 281 -26.32 -2.28 2.90
C PHE A 281 -27.16 -3.42 2.32
N LEU A 282 -27.09 -3.62 1.02
CA LEU A 282 -27.82 -4.67 0.33
C LEU A 282 -27.49 -6.06 0.90
N PHE A 283 -26.20 -6.29 1.21
CA PHE A 283 -25.73 -7.51 1.86
C PHE A 283 -25.31 -7.22 3.29
N CYS A 284 -26.00 -7.79 4.24
CA CYS A 284 -25.78 -7.55 5.65
C CYS A 284 -25.84 -8.83 6.47
N THR A 285 -25.32 -8.77 7.69
CA THR A 285 -25.48 -9.82 8.69
C THR A 285 -26.89 -9.76 9.33
N LYS A 286 -27.25 -10.77 10.13
CA LYS A 286 -28.52 -10.76 10.93
C LYS A 286 -28.66 -9.53 11.83
N ARG A 287 -27.55 -8.83 12.15
CA ARG A 287 -27.54 -7.58 12.92
C ARG A 287 -27.78 -6.33 12.07
N LYS A 288 -28.13 -6.51 10.79
CA LYS A 288 -28.30 -5.42 9.81
C LYS A 288 -27.05 -4.57 9.58
N ASP A 289 -25.87 -5.09 9.94
CA ASP A 289 -24.57 -4.47 9.64
C ASP A 289 -23.91 -5.17 8.43
N PHE A 290 -22.93 -4.52 7.80
CA PHE A 290 -22.21 -5.08 6.65
C PHE A 290 -21.61 -6.46 6.97
N ILE A 291 -21.32 -7.27 5.96
CA ILE A 291 -20.62 -8.55 6.10
C ILE A 291 -19.12 -8.29 6.26
N PRO A 292 -18.47 -8.55 7.44
CA PRO A 292 -17.05 -8.29 7.61
C PRO A 292 -16.17 -9.22 6.76
N GLU A 293 -15.20 -8.65 6.04
CA GLU A 293 -14.27 -9.40 5.18
C GLU A 293 -13.50 -10.48 5.97
N VAL A 294 -13.07 -10.13 7.19
CA VAL A 294 -12.33 -11.05 8.06
C VAL A 294 -13.18 -12.27 8.42
N SER A 295 -14.46 -12.06 8.74
CA SER A 295 -15.39 -13.15 9.08
C SER A 295 -15.69 -14.03 7.86
N LEU A 296 -15.93 -13.40 6.70
CA LEU A 296 -16.12 -14.12 5.45
C LEU A 296 -14.89 -14.96 5.10
N ASN A 297 -13.71 -14.37 5.12
CA ASN A 297 -12.46 -15.08 4.82
C ASN A 297 -12.16 -16.21 5.84
N HIS A 298 -12.61 -16.07 7.09
CA HIS A 298 -12.53 -17.14 8.07
C HIS A 298 -13.42 -18.33 7.70
N GLN A 299 -14.66 -18.09 7.26
CA GLN A 299 -15.57 -19.16 6.80
C GLN A 299 -15.03 -19.84 5.54
N LEU A 300 -14.58 -19.06 4.57
CA LEU A 300 -13.97 -19.58 3.34
C LEU A 300 -12.74 -20.46 3.61
N ARG A 301 -11.96 -20.12 4.63
CA ARG A 301 -10.84 -20.98 5.07
C ARG A 301 -11.31 -22.32 5.63
N ARG A 302 -12.41 -22.32 6.38
CA ARG A 302 -13.04 -23.59 6.87
C ARG A 302 -13.55 -24.45 5.71
N ALA A 303 -14.18 -23.83 4.69
CA ALA A 303 -14.58 -24.55 3.47
C ALA A 303 -13.37 -25.17 2.76
N LYS A 304 -12.30 -24.39 2.58
CA LYS A 304 -11.02 -24.86 2.02
C LYS A 304 -10.49 -26.08 2.75
N GLU A 305 -10.44 -26.04 4.08
CA GLU A 305 -9.94 -27.14 4.92
C GLU A 305 -10.82 -28.38 4.80
N LYS A 306 -12.15 -28.21 4.90
CA LYS A 306 -13.13 -29.32 4.78
C LYS A 306 -13.01 -30.06 3.47
N PHE A 307 -12.86 -29.35 2.35
CA PHE A 307 -12.80 -29.96 1.01
C PHE A 307 -11.38 -30.16 0.49
N LYS A 308 -10.36 -29.92 1.31
CA LYS A 308 -8.93 -30.08 0.97
C LYS A 308 -8.56 -29.35 -0.33
N ILE A 309 -9.08 -28.13 -0.53
CA ILE A 309 -8.80 -27.30 -1.71
C ILE A 309 -7.38 -26.74 -1.58
N ASN A 310 -6.48 -27.14 -2.47
CA ASN A 310 -5.09 -26.70 -2.45
C ASN A 310 -4.89 -25.34 -3.19
N LYS A 311 -5.72 -24.34 -2.81
CA LYS A 311 -5.69 -22.98 -3.36
C LYS A 311 -5.92 -21.98 -2.23
N ASN A 312 -5.58 -20.69 -2.42
CA ASN A 312 -5.98 -19.65 -1.47
C ASN A 312 -7.46 -19.33 -1.71
N VAL A 313 -8.34 -19.69 -0.77
CA VAL A 313 -9.78 -19.41 -0.86
C VAL A 313 -10.10 -18.24 0.05
N ASP A 314 -10.20 -17.03 -0.56
CA ASP A 314 -10.63 -15.78 0.06
C ASP A 314 -11.71 -15.13 -0.80
N CYS A 315 -12.27 -14.00 -0.37
CA CYS A 315 -13.34 -13.33 -1.11
C CYS A 315 -12.95 -12.88 -2.54
N HIS A 316 -11.66 -12.67 -2.82
CA HIS A 316 -11.19 -12.32 -4.16
C HIS A 316 -11.22 -13.49 -5.14
N ILE A 317 -11.23 -14.73 -4.64
CA ILE A 317 -11.24 -15.90 -5.50
C ILE A 317 -12.50 -15.97 -6.38
N PHE A 318 -13.65 -15.50 -5.87
CA PHE A 318 -14.91 -15.46 -6.63
C PHE A 318 -14.79 -14.54 -7.84
N ARG A 319 -14.17 -13.38 -7.69
CA ARG A 319 -13.89 -12.48 -8.79
C ARG A 319 -12.95 -13.11 -9.82
N HIS A 320 -11.89 -13.76 -9.37
CA HIS A 320 -10.96 -14.45 -10.26
C HIS A 320 -11.65 -15.61 -11.00
N THR A 321 -12.54 -16.33 -10.32
CA THR A 321 -13.36 -17.39 -10.93
C THR A 321 -14.33 -16.82 -11.97
N HIS A 322 -14.98 -15.70 -11.69
CA HIS A 322 -15.83 -14.98 -12.64
C HIS A 322 -15.08 -14.59 -13.91
N ILE A 323 -13.92 -13.93 -13.75
CA ILE A 323 -13.06 -13.50 -14.88
C ILE A 323 -12.58 -14.70 -15.69
N SER A 324 -12.18 -15.78 -15.03
CA SER A 324 -11.78 -17.01 -15.69
C SER A 324 -12.94 -17.63 -16.49
N LYS A 325 -14.16 -17.57 -15.93
CA LYS A 325 -15.38 -18.08 -16.61
C LYS A 325 -15.74 -17.25 -17.83
N LEU A 326 -15.64 -15.93 -17.76
CA LEU A 326 -15.86 -15.07 -18.93
C LEU A 326 -14.81 -15.33 -20.03
N ALA A 327 -13.56 -15.57 -19.66
CA ALA A 327 -12.52 -15.97 -20.62
C ALA A 327 -12.81 -17.31 -21.28
N GLU A 328 -13.33 -18.31 -20.54
CA GLU A 328 -13.78 -19.58 -21.09
C GLU A 328 -14.93 -19.44 -22.10
N LEU A 329 -15.82 -18.48 -21.85
CA LEU A 329 -16.92 -18.18 -22.76
C LEU A 329 -16.49 -17.39 -24.01
N GLY A 330 -15.18 -17.10 -24.14
CA GLY A 330 -14.63 -16.38 -25.29
C GLY A 330 -14.89 -14.88 -25.27
N ILE A 331 -15.26 -14.32 -24.13
CA ILE A 331 -15.46 -12.85 -24.02
C ILE A 331 -14.11 -12.15 -24.18
N PRO A 332 -14.02 -11.11 -25.06
CA PRO A 332 -12.76 -10.42 -25.30
C PRO A 332 -12.18 -9.79 -24.05
N LEU A 333 -10.85 -9.81 -23.93
CA LEU A 333 -10.12 -9.33 -22.75
C LEU A 333 -10.50 -7.90 -22.32
N TYR A 334 -10.61 -6.98 -23.28
CA TYR A 334 -10.96 -5.58 -22.99
C TYR A 334 -12.36 -5.43 -22.38
N VAL A 335 -13.33 -6.27 -22.78
CA VAL A 335 -14.68 -6.30 -22.19
C VAL A 335 -14.62 -6.80 -20.75
N ILE A 336 -13.83 -7.84 -20.49
CA ILE A 336 -13.62 -8.38 -19.14
C ILE A 336 -12.94 -7.34 -18.23
N GLN A 337 -11.98 -6.59 -18.78
CA GLN A 337 -11.29 -5.51 -18.04
C GLN A 337 -12.24 -4.38 -17.68
N ASP A 338 -13.06 -3.92 -18.62
CA ASP A 338 -14.06 -2.87 -18.40
C ASP A 338 -15.11 -3.32 -17.36
N HIS A 339 -15.69 -4.51 -17.55
CA HIS A 339 -16.62 -5.11 -16.59
C HIS A 339 -16.01 -5.22 -15.19
N GLY A 340 -14.77 -5.67 -15.10
CA GLY A 340 -14.03 -5.79 -13.86
C GLY A 340 -13.64 -4.44 -13.23
N GLY A 341 -13.59 -3.34 -13.97
CA GLY A 341 -13.06 -2.06 -13.50
C GLY A 341 -11.57 -2.19 -13.14
N HIS A 342 -10.77 -2.82 -14.00
CA HIS A 342 -9.32 -2.93 -13.84
C HIS A 342 -8.62 -1.74 -14.51
N ALA A 343 -7.84 -1.00 -13.70
CA ALA A 343 -6.90 -0.01 -14.22
C ALA A 343 -5.56 -0.64 -14.63
N ASP A 344 -5.28 -1.89 -14.22
CA ASP A 344 -4.02 -2.61 -14.49
C ASP A 344 -4.31 -3.91 -15.25
N ASP A 345 -3.72 -4.01 -16.43
CA ASP A 345 -3.87 -5.15 -17.35
C ASP A 345 -3.26 -6.45 -16.83
N LYS A 346 -2.26 -6.37 -15.94
CA LYS A 346 -1.45 -7.55 -15.55
C LYS A 346 -2.27 -8.65 -14.88
N THR A 347 -3.20 -8.30 -13.99
CA THR A 347 -3.97 -9.33 -13.26
C THR A 347 -4.98 -10.00 -14.16
N THR A 348 -5.73 -9.25 -14.95
CA THR A 348 -6.71 -9.77 -15.90
C THR A 348 -6.01 -10.55 -17.02
N ASN A 349 -4.89 -10.06 -17.54
CA ASN A 349 -4.08 -10.75 -18.52
C ASN A 349 -3.58 -12.11 -18.02
N LEU A 350 -3.06 -12.17 -16.79
CA LEU A 350 -2.59 -13.42 -16.19
C LEU A 350 -3.72 -14.45 -16.04
N ILE A 351 -4.93 -14.02 -15.68
CA ILE A 351 -6.09 -14.90 -15.54
C ILE A 351 -6.64 -15.29 -16.91
N TYR A 352 -6.70 -14.35 -17.85
CA TYR A 352 -7.19 -14.56 -19.21
C TYR A 352 -6.33 -15.57 -19.99
N LEU A 353 -5.01 -15.41 -19.92
CA LEU A 353 -4.07 -16.34 -20.57
C LEU A 353 -4.07 -17.75 -19.92
N HIS A 354 -4.66 -17.83 -18.73
CA HIS A 354 -4.75 -19.09 -18.03
C HIS A 354 -5.95 -19.89 -18.53
N LYS A 355 -5.66 -20.90 -19.35
CA LYS A 355 -6.67 -21.83 -19.87
C LYS A 355 -7.20 -22.70 -18.74
N THR A 356 -8.50 -22.76 -18.60
CA THR A 356 -9.13 -23.76 -17.75
C THR A 356 -8.97 -25.15 -18.35
N LYS A 357 -9.15 -26.21 -17.54
CA LYS A 357 -9.10 -27.59 -18.03
C LYS A 357 -10.06 -27.82 -19.22
N LYS A 358 -11.25 -27.20 -19.21
CA LYS A 358 -12.22 -27.28 -20.31
C LYS A 358 -11.70 -26.65 -21.61
N ALA A 359 -11.04 -25.48 -21.52
CA ALA A 359 -10.44 -24.85 -22.70
C ALA A 359 -9.31 -25.71 -23.29
N GLN A 360 -8.51 -26.32 -22.44
CA GLN A 360 -7.45 -27.23 -22.85
C GLN A 360 -8.05 -28.49 -23.50
N GLN A 361 -9.05 -29.12 -22.88
CA GLN A 361 -9.75 -30.30 -23.45
C GLN A 361 -10.42 -29.96 -24.79
N LYS A 362 -11.00 -28.76 -24.92
CA LYS A 362 -11.59 -28.31 -26.18
C LYS A 362 -10.52 -28.10 -27.26
N LEU A 363 -9.36 -27.54 -26.93
CA LEU A 363 -8.24 -27.43 -27.85
C LEU A 363 -7.76 -28.82 -28.27
N ASP A 364 -7.57 -29.74 -27.32
CA ASP A 364 -7.07 -31.07 -27.59
C ASP A 364 -8.07 -31.85 -28.49
N SER A 365 -9.39 -31.69 -28.28
CA SER A 365 -10.43 -32.30 -29.13
C SER A 365 -10.57 -31.67 -30.53
N GLN A 366 -10.04 -30.47 -30.75
CA GLN A 366 -10.03 -29.78 -32.05
C GLN A 366 -8.73 -30.02 -32.81
N TRP A 367 -7.68 -30.48 -32.13
CA TRP A 367 -6.36 -30.71 -32.73
C TRP A 367 -6.41 -31.84 -33.78
N ASP A 368 -7.22 -32.89 -33.54
CA ASP A 368 -7.42 -33.97 -34.49
C ASP A 368 -8.26 -33.58 -35.72
N LYS A 369 -8.76 -32.32 -35.80
CA LYS A 369 -9.53 -31.81 -36.94
C LYS A 369 -8.71 -30.87 -37.85
N LEU A 370 -7.43 -30.62 -37.49
CA LEU A 370 -6.47 -29.92 -38.32
C LEU A 370 -5.72 -30.87 -39.23
#